data_5492fc0d200b82c58068158912429111
#
_entry.id   5492fc0d200b82c58068158912429111
#
_cell.length_a   1.000
_cell.length_b   1.000
_cell.length_c   1.000
_cell.angle_alpha   90.00
_cell.angle_beta   90.00
_cell.angle_gamma   90.00
#
_symmetry.space_group_name_H-M   'P 1'
#
loop_
_entity.id
_entity.type
_entity.pdbx_description
1 polymer ?
#
loop_
_entity_poly.entity_id
_entity_poly.type
_entity_poly.pdbx_seq_one_letter_code
_entity_poly.pdbx_strand_id
1 'polypeptide(L)'
;DDEMSPKQLRNIEKELQVKILDRTSLILDIFASRAQTAHAKTQVELAQYKYMLPRLTRLWTHLERQRGGVGMRGPGETQLETDKRIILDKIARLKKELVDIDKQKSVQRKNRGKMVRVALVGYTNVGKSTLMNLLSKSEVFAENKLFATLDTTVRKVIIENLPFLLSDTVGFIRKLPTELVESFKSTLDEVREADLLVHIVDISH
;
A
#
# COMPACT_ATOMS: atom_id res chain seq x y z
N ASP A 1 -8.15 12.49 -12.39
CA ASP A 1 -6.87 12.48 -11.67
C ASP A 1 -6.89 13.18 -10.30
N ASP A 2 -7.94 13.91 -9.96
CA ASP A 2 -8.05 14.62 -8.70
C ASP A 2 -8.83 13.80 -7.67
N GLU A 3 -8.47 13.99 -6.39
CA GLU A 3 -9.21 13.35 -5.30
C GLU A 3 -10.61 13.97 -5.20
N MET A 4 -11.63 13.12 -5.29
CA MET A 4 -13.01 13.56 -5.12
C MET A 4 -13.38 13.57 -3.63
N SER A 5 -14.06 14.63 -3.21
CA SER A 5 -14.65 14.64 -1.89
C SER A 5 -15.79 13.61 -1.80
N PRO A 6 -16.04 13.02 -0.62
CA PRO A 6 -17.13 12.06 -0.45
C PRO A 6 -18.52 12.59 -0.87
N LYS A 7 -18.73 13.92 -0.81
CA LYS A 7 -19.95 14.57 -1.27
C LYS A 7 -20.07 14.58 -2.80
N GLN A 8 -18.97 14.89 -3.50
CA GLN A 8 -18.93 14.85 -4.96
C GLN A 8 -19.16 13.45 -5.48
N LEU A 9 -18.46 12.45 -4.91
CA LEU A 9 -18.59 11.06 -5.27
C LEU A 9 -20.05 10.58 -5.18
N ARG A 10 -20.72 10.87 -4.08
CA ARG A 10 -22.15 10.53 -3.87
C ARG A 10 -23.08 11.22 -4.89
N ASN A 11 -22.86 12.52 -5.16
CA ASN A 11 -23.71 13.22 -6.11
C ASN A 11 -23.59 12.60 -7.51
N ILE A 12 -22.38 12.23 -7.92
CA ILE A 12 -22.12 11.60 -9.21
C ILE A 12 -22.70 10.18 -9.24
N GLU A 13 -22.53 9.39 -8.17
CA GLU A 13 -23.12 8.04 -8.06
C GLU A 13 -24.64 8.08 -8.16
N LYS A 14 -25.27 9.08 -7.51
CA LYS A 14 -26.73 9.27 -7.56
C LYS A 14 -27.21 9.65 -8.96
N GLU A 15 -26.45 10.49 -9.64
CA GLU A 15 -26.81 10.95 -10.98
C GLU A 15 -26.62 9.85 -12.05
N LEU A 16 -25.50 9.16 -11.97
CA LEU A 16 -25.13 8.13 -12.95
C LEU A 16 -25.68 6.74 -12.62
N GLN A 17 -26.26 6.53 -11.42
CA GLN A 17 -26.77 5.24 -10.92
C GLN A 17 -25.73 4.09 -11.02
N VAL A 18 -24.43 4.41 -10.90
CA VAL A 18 -23.33 3.46 -10.92
C VAL A 18 -22.39 3.71 -9.74
N LYS A 19 -21.74 2.65 -9.26
CA LYS A 19 -20.69 2.77 -8.24
C LYS A 19 -19.46 3.43 -8.84
N ILE A 20 -18.95 4.43 -8.16
CA ILE A 20 -17.75 5.18 -8.57
C ILE A 20 -16.59 4.84 -7.65
N LEU A 21 -15.46 4.54 -8.25
CA LEU A 21 -14.18 4.42 -7.55
C LEU A 21 -13.35 5.65 -7.87
N ASP A 22 -12.88 6.33 -6.84
CA ASP A 22 -11.86 7.36 -7.03
C ASP A 22 -10.48 6.72 -7.24
N ARG A 23 -9.52 7.52 -7.65
CA ARG A 23 -8.16 7.05 -7.93
C ARG A 23 -7.53 6.33 -6.74
N THR A 24 -7.73 6.85 -5.53
CA THR A 24 -7.19 6.26 -4.30
C THR A 24 -7.81 4.89 -4.00
N SER A 25 -9.14 4.74 -4.12
CA SER A 25 -9.81 3.44 -4.00
C SER A 25 -9.29 2.44 -5.02
N LEU A 26 -9.15 2.86 -6.27
CA LEU A 26 -8.66 1.98 -7.35
C LEU A 26 -7.22 1.50 -7.06
N ILE A 27 -6.34 2.39 -6.60
CA ILE A 27 -4.97 2.03 -6.21
C ILE A 27 -5.01 1.03 -5.06
N LEU A 28 -5.81 1.28 -4.01
CA LEU A 28 -5.96 0.37 -2.87
C LEU A 28 -6.47 -1.01 -3.28
N ASP A 29 -7.41 -1.08 -4.22
CA ASP A 29 -7.95 -2.34 -4.73
C ASP A 29 -6.90 -3.11 -5.55
N ILE A 30 -6.11 -2.40 -6.38
CA ILE A 30 -4.98 -3.02 -7.10
C ILE A 30 -3.98 -3.58 -6.10
N PHE A 31 -3.63 -2.84 -5.05
CA PHE A 31 -2.72 -3.30 -4.01
C PHE A 31 -3.29 -4.50 -3.26
N ALA A 32 -4.58 -4.50 -2.91
CA ALA A 32 -5.24 -5.63 -2.24
C ALA A 32 -5.20 -6.90 -3.09
N SER A 33 -5.42 -6.78 -4.40
CA SER A 33 -5.37 -7.92 -5.33
C SER A 33 -3.95 -8.47 -5.55
N ARG A 34 -2.91 -7.64 -5.31
CA ARG A 34 -1.50 -8.00 -5.54
C ARG A 34 -0.77 -8.46 -4.28
N ALA A 35 -1.28 -8.13 -3.09
CA ALA A 35 -0.68 -8.50 -1.82
C ALA A 35 -0.69 -10.02 -1.63
N GLN A 36 0.47 -10.63 -1.61
CA GLN A 36 0.61 -12.09 -1.43
C GLN A 36 1.05 -12.44 -0.02
N THR A 37 2.04 -11.72 0.54
CA THR A 37 2.54 -11.99 1.89
C THR A 37 1.59 -11.46 2.96
N ALA A 38 1.66 -12.06 4.16
CA ALA A 38 0.93 -11.57 5.33
C ALA A 38 1.26 -10.09 5.61
N HIS A 39 2.53 -9.70 5.48
CA HIS A 39 2.96 -8.32 5.65
C HIS A 39 2.28 -7.36 4.68
N ALA A 40 2.34 -7.62 3.36
CA ALA A 40 1.69 -6.78 2.36
C ALA A 40 0.17 -6.71 2.56
N LYS A 41 -0.47 -7.83 2.87
CA LYS A 41 -1.91 -7.88 3.18
C LYS A 41 -2.27 -6.98 4.35
N THR A 42 -1.54 -7.10 5.47
CA THR A 42 -1.76 -6.27 6.67
C THR A 42 -1.53 -4.78 6.38
N GLN A 43 -0.52 -4.44 5.57
CA GLN A 43 -0.25 -3.05 5.16
C GLN A 43 -1.39 -2.47 4.32
N VAL A 44 -1.85 -3.22 3.32
CA VAL A 44 -2.94 -2.77 2.43
C VAL A 44 -4.24 -2.67 3.20
N GLU A 45 -4.56 -3.66 4.03
CA GLU A 45 -5.76 -3.66 4.88
C GLU A 45 -5.77 -2.44 5.82
N LEU A 46 -4.63 -2.14 6.44
CA LEU A 46 -4.49 -0.94 7.27
C LEU A 46 -4.74 0.35 6.47
N ALA A 47 -4.19 0.46 5.25
CA ALA A 47 -4.40 1.61 4.39
C ALA A 47 -5.87 1.75 3.98
N GLN A 48 -6.56 0.65 3.64
CA GLN A 48 -7.98 0.64 3.33
C GLN A 48 -8.83 1.13 4.50
N TYR A 49 -8.60 0.65 5.72
CA TYR A 49 -9.35 1.11 6.89
C TYR A 49 -9.09 2.58 7.21
N LYS A 50 -7.85 3.06 7.11
CA LYS A 50 -7.52 4.48 7.27
C LYS A 50 -8.24 5.35 6.24
N TYR A 51 -8.28 4.90 4.99
CA TYR A 51 -8.96 5.58 3.91
C TYR A 51 -10.50 5.61 4.09
N MET A 52 -11.07 4.51 4.58
CA MET A 52 -12.53 4.39 4.82
C MET A 52 -12.99 5.20 6.03
N LEU A 53 -12.21 5.27 7.10
CA LEU A 53 -12.61 5.86 8.37
C LEU A 53 -13.18 7.30 8.25
N PRO A 54 -12.51 8.28 7.58
CA PRO A 54 -13.05 9.62 7.42
C PRO A 54 -14.27 9.66 6.47
N ARG A 55 -14.40 8.69 5.59
CA ARG A 55 -15.55 8.58 4.66
C ARG A 55 -16.80 8.07 5.37
N LEU A 56 -16.67 7.12 6.27
CA LEU A 56 -17.78 6.64 7.11
C LEU A 56 -18.36 7.75 7.98
N THR A 57 -17.54 8.46 8.73
CA THR A 57 -18.02 9.54 9.61
C THR A 57 -18.78 10.61 8.85
N ARG A 58 -18.40 10.93 7.61
CA ARG A 58 -19.09 11.93 6.78
C ARG A 58 -20.35 11.39 6.09
N LEU A 59 -20.43 10.10 5.84
CA LEU A 59 -21.63 9.46 5.28
C LEU A 59 -22.79 9.49 6.28
N TRP A 60 -22.51 9.29 7.56
CA TRP A 60 -23.51 9.20 8.61
C TRP A 60 -23.99 10.56 9.14
N THR A 61 -23.14 11.58 9.21
CA THR A 61 -23.55 12.95 9.61
C THR A 61 -24.61 13.55 8.69
N HIS A 62 -24.77 13.01 7.48
CA HIS A 62 -25.83 13.44 6.58
C HIS A 62 -27.16 12.72 6.85
N LEU A 63 -27.14 11.48 7.30
CA LEU A 63 -28.34 10.75 7.73
C LEU A 63 -28.91 11.29 9.04
N GLU A 64 -28.06 11.80 9.93
CA GLU A 64 -28.46 12.48 11.16
C GLU A 64 -29.29 13.75 10.89
N ARG A 65 -28.90 14.55 9.87
CA ARG A 65 -29.61 15.77 9.50
C ARG A 65 -31.00 15.52 8.87
N GLN A 66 -31.23 14.31 8.36
CA GLN A 66 -32.52 13.95 7.74
C GLN A 66 -33.55 13.41 8.71
N ARG A 67 -33.18 13.09 9.96
CA ARG A 67 -34.04 12.38 10.93
C ARG A 67 -34.05 12.94 12.34
N GLY A 68 -33.94 14.22 12.60
CA GLY A 68 -34.00 14.58 13.98
C GLY A 68 -34.23 16.04 14.28
N GLY A 69 -35.36 16.35 14.88
CA GLY A 69 -35.54 17.51 15.76
C GLY A 69 -34.64 17.38 16.99
N VAL A 70 -34.21 18.52 17.52
CA VAL A 70 -33.35 18.71 18.68
C VAL A 70 -33.71 17.74 19.82
N GLY A 71 -32.80 16.82 20.18
CA GLY A 71 -32.85 16.07 21.44
C GLY A 71 -33.08 14.56 21.39
N MET A 72 -33.25 13.91 20.23
CA MET A 72 -33.31 12.43 20.15
C MET A 72 -32.07 11.86 19.51
N ARG A 73 -31.23 11.16 20.30
CA ARG A 73 -30.23 10.21 19.78
C ARG A 73 -30.98 9.11 19.02
N GLY A 74 -30.96 9.16 17.70
CA GLY A 74 -31.58 8.12 16.88
C GLY A 74 -30.74 6.81 16.90
N PRO A 75 -31.35 5.63 16.60
CA PRO A 75 -30.65 4.35 16.53
C PRO A 75 -29.50 4.36 15.52
N GLY A 76 -29.43 5.30 14.58
CA GLY A 76 -28.32 5.48 13.64
C GLY A 76 -27.04 6.04 14.26
N GLU A 77 -27.12 6.88 15.29
CA GLU A 77 -25.94 7.43 16.00
C GLU A 77 -25.16 6.32 16.74
N THR A 78 -25.86 5.44 17.41
CA THR A 78 -25.25 4.30 18.12
C THR A 78 -24.60 3.30 17.16
N GLN A 79 -25.17 3.12 15.98
CA GLN A 79 -24.60 2.21 14.98
C GLN A 79 -23.34 2.79 14.35
N LEU A 80 -23.30 4.07 14.03
CA LEU A 80 -22.12 4.77 13.55
C LEU A 80 -20.96 4.73 14.56
N GLU A 81 -21.26 5.05 15.84
CA GLU A 81 -20.25 5.00 16.91
C GLU A 81 -19.68 3.58 17.06
N THR A 82 -20.53 2.57 16.93
CA THR A 82 -20.11 1.16 16.97
C THR A 82 -19.25 0.82 15.78
N ASP A 83 -19.64 1.15 14.56
CA ASP A 83 -18.87 0.88 13.34
C ASP A 83 -17.52 1.60 13.37
N LYS A 84 -17.51 2.87 13.81
CA LYS A 84 -16.28 3.64 13.99
C LYS A 84 -15.34 2.98 15.01
N ARG A 85 -15.87 2.50 16.14
CA ARG A 85 -15.10 1.81 17.17
C ARG A 85 -14.50 0.52 16.62
N ILE A 86 -15.30 -0.29 15.92
CA ILE A 86 -14.82 -1.54 15.30
C ILE A 86 -13.66 -1.26 14.34
N ILE A 87 -13.76 -0.23 13.51
CA ILE A 87 -12.69 0.14 12.57
C ILE A 87 -11.45 0.66 13.29
N LEU A 88 -11.61 1.49 14.33
CA LEU A 88 -10.48 1.96 15.12
C LEU A 88 -9.76 0.81 15.85
N ASP A 89 -10.51 -0.13 16.41
CA ASP A 89 -9.96 -1.35 17.04
C ASP A 89 -9.21 -2.21 16.00
N LYS A 90 -9.76 -2.34 14.80
CA LYS A 90 -9.12 -3.06 13.70
C LYS A 90 -7.82 -2.37 13.27
N ILE A 91 -7.83 -1.04 13.12
CA ILE A 91 -6.63 -0.25 12.83
C ILE A 91 -5.56 -0.43 13.91
N ALA A 92 -5.94 -0.38 15.19
CA ALA A 92 -5.01 -0.58 16.32
C ALA A 92 -4.38 -1.98 16.29
N ARG A 93 -5.19 -3.02 16.03
CA ARG A 93 -4.74 -4.40 15.89
C ARG A 93 -3.76 -4.56 14.73
N LEU A 94 -4.10 -4.05 13.54
CA LEU A 94 -3.24 -4.14 12.36
C LEU A 94 -1.91 -3.40 12.55
N LYS A 95 -1.91 -2.24 13.19
CA LYS A 95 -0.67 -1.53 13.56
C LYS A 95 0.23 -2.36 14.46
N LYS A 96 -0.34 -3.03 15.48
CA LYS A 96 0.42 -3.91 16.36
C LYS A 96 1.01 -5.09 15.61
N GLU A 97 0.21 -5.73 14.77
CA GLU A 97 0.66 -6.85 13.92
C GLU A 97 1.82 -6.45 13.00
N LEU A 98 1.76 -5.27 12.37
CA LEU A 98 2.85 -4.75 11.56
C LEU A 98 4.15 -4.56 12.37
N VAL A 99 4.05 -3.99 13.57
CA VAL A 99 5.23 -3.84 14.45
C VAL A 99 5.88 -5.18 14.77
N ASP A 100 5.09 -6.22 15.01
CA ASP A 100 5.61 -7.56 15.32
C ASP A 100 6.25 -8.21 14.07
N ILE A 101 5.64 -8.05 12.91
CA ILE A 101 6.22 -8.51 11.63
C ILE A 101 7.54 -7.77 11.33
N ASP A 102 7.59 -6.43 11.54
CA ASP A 102 8.79 -5.63 11.31
C ASP A 102 9.94 -6.02 12.23
N LYS A 103 9.67 -6.35 13.49
CA LYS A 103 10.67 -6.91 14.40
C LYS A 103 11.25 -8.21 13.88
N GLN A 104 10.39 -9.13 13.40
CA GLN A 104 10.85 -10.41 12.82
C GLN A 104 11.70 -10.17 11.58
N LYS A 105 11.28 -9.28 10.68
CA LYS A 105 12.06 -8.89 9.49
C LYS A 105 13.40 -8.26 9.87
N SER A 106 13.47 -7.43 10.90
CA SER A 106 14.71 -6.81 11.34
C SER A 106 15.75 -7.83 11.83
N VAL A 107 15.30 -8.88 12.54
CA VAL A 107 16.16 -9.99 12.95
C VAL A 107 16.67 -10.77 11.75
N GLN A 108 15.80 -11.07 10.78
CA GLN A 108 16.20 -11.76 9.55
C GLN A 108 17.22 -10.94 8.73
N ARG A 109 17.04 -9.60 8.68
CA ARG A 109 17.98 -8.69 7.98
C ARG A 109 19.37 -8.70 8.63
N LYS A 110 19.47 -8.69 9.95
CA LYS A 110 20.75 -8.75 10.66
C LYS A 110 21.55 -10.01 10.34
N ASN A 111 20.88 -11.11 10.04
CA ASN A 111 21.51 -12.39 9.71
C ASN A 111 22.00 -12.50 8.24
N ARG A 112 21.75 -11.48 7.38
CA ARG A 112 22.15 -11.51 5.96
C ARG A 112 23.65 -11.23 5.71
N GLY A 113 24.44 -11.03 6.76
CA GLY A 113 25.90 -10.85 6.66
C GLY A 113 26.33 -9.46 6.16
N LYS A 114 27.63 -9.34 5.80
CA LYS A 114 28.26 -8.10 5.33
C LYS A 114 28.25 -7.93 3.80
N MET A 115 27.32 -8.57 3.09
CA MET A 115 27.24 -8.42 1.63
C MET A 115 26.71 -7.03 1.27
N VAL A 116 27.25 -6.45 0.20
CA VAL A 116 26.75 -5.20 -0.38
C VAL A 116 25.28 -5.36 -0.75
N ARG A 117 24.46 -4.39 -0.40
CA ARG A 117 23.02 -4.36 -0.67
C ARG A 117 22.73 -3.34 -1.76
N VAL A 118 22.11 -3.80 -2.82
CA VAL A 118 21.71 -2.97 -3.97
C VAL A 118 20.20 -2.99 -4.07
N ALA A 119 19.56 -1.81 -4.11
CA ALA A 119 18.12 -1.72 -4.28
C ALA A 119 17.75 -1.09 -5.63
N LEU A 120 16.84 -1.75 -6.35
CA LEU A 120 16.27 -1.23 -7.59
C LEU A 120 15.13 -0.28 -7.24
N VAL A 121 15.20 0.96 -7.70
CA VAL A 121 14.18 1.98 -7.50
C VAL A 121 13.72 2.55 -8.85
N GLY A 122 12.51 3.07 -8.92
CA GLY A 122 11.95 3.68 -10.12
C GLY A 122 10.44 3.54 -10.17
N TYR A 123 9.83 4.13 -11.20
CA TYR A 123 8.38 4.06 -11.39
C TYR A 123 7.88 2.62 -11.58
N THR A 124 6.57 2.42 -11.36
CA THR A 124 5.95 1.14 -11.67
C THR A 124 6.07 0.88 -13.19
N ASN A 125 6.27 -0.39 -13.54
CA ASN A 125 6.35 -0.86 -14.93
C ASN A 125 7.56 -0.34 -15.76
N VAL A 126 8.63 0.14 -15.14
CA VAL A 126 9.87 0.55 -15.84
C VAL A 126 10.88 -0.60 -16.02
N GLY A 127 10.50 -1.84 -15.69
CA GLY A 127 11.35 -3.02 -15.89
C GLY A 127 12.24 -3.41 -14.71
N LYS A 128 12.01 -2.93 -13.47
CA LYS A 128 12.81 -3.31 -12.27
C LYS A 128 12.87 -4.82 -12.06
N SER A 129 11.72 -5.47 -11.99
CA SER A 129 11.61 -6.92 -11.79
C SER A 129 12.18 -7.72 -12.99
N THR A 130 12.05 -7.17 -14.20
CA THR A 130 12.66 -7.75 -15.41
C THR A 130 14.19 -7.74 -15.31
N LEU A 131 14.77 -6.60 -14.89
CA LEU A 131 16.21 -6.50 -14.68
C LEU A 131 16.68 -7.44 -13.57
N MET A 132 15.94 -7.52 -12.45
CA MET A 132 16.25 -8.47 -11.38
C MET A 132 16.28 -9.91 -11.87
N ASN A 133 15.31 -10.32 -12.68
CA ASN A 133 15.26 -11.67 -13.25
C ASN A 133 16.44 -11.95 -14.17
N LEU A 134 16.79 -10.98 -15.01
CA LEU A 134 17.92 -11.09 -15.91
C LEU A 134 19.24 -11.29 -15.14
N LEU A 135 19.46 -10.51 -14.09
CA LEU A 135 20.69 -10.57 -13.30
C LEU A 135 20.75 -11.78 -12.36
N SER A 136 19.62 -12.22 -11.82
CA SER A 136 19.56 -13.33 -10.87
C SER A 136 19.47 -14.72 -11.53
N LYS A 137 19.38 -14.78 -12.86
CA LYS A 137 19.20 -16.03 -13.64
C LYS A 137 18.04 -16.90 -13.15
N SER A 138 17.01 -16.27 -12.61
CA SER A 138 15.86 -16.96 -12.03
C SER A 138 14.56 -16.41 -12.61
N GLU A 139 13.61 -17.29 -12.89
CA GLU A 139 12.30 -16.93 -13.37
C GLU A 139 11.44 -16.41 -12.19
N VAL A 140 11.37 -15.10 -12.04
CA VAL A 140 10.29 -14.47 -11.25
C VAL A 140 9.28 -13.91 -12.24
N PHE A 141 8.04 -14.07 -11.95
CA PHE A 141 6.94 -13.48 -12.71
C PHE A 141 7.11 -11.96 -12.82
N ALA A 142 7.75 -11.53 -13.91
CA ALA A 142 7.73 -10.15 -14.34
C ALA A 142 6.46 -9.97 -15.19
N GLU A 143 5.37 -9.59 -14.58
CA GLU A 143 4.16 -9.25 -15.31
C GLU A 143 4.20 -7.78 -15.76
N ASN A 144 3.79 -7.52 -16.99
CA ASN A 144 3.60 -6.17 -17.51
C ASN A 144 2.32 -5.55 -16.91
N LYS A 145 2.28 -5.41 -15.59
CA LYS A 145 1.14 -4.92 -14.82
C LYS A 145 1.61 -3.92 -13.78
N LEU A 146 0.78 -2.92 -13.52
CA LEU A 146 1.02 -1.94 -12.46
C LEU A 146 1.16 -2.65 -11.11
N PHE A 147 2.20 -2.31 -10.34
CA PHE A 147 2.48 -2.87 -9.02
C PHE A 147 2.59 -4.40 -9.01
N ALA A 148 3.29 -4.97 -9.99
CA ALA A 148 3.58 -6.40 -10.00
C ALA A 148 4.33 -6.86 -8.74
N THR A 149 5.20 -5.99 -8.21
CA THR A 149 5.95 -6.22 -6.97
C THR A 149 5.40 -5.31 -5.86
N LEU A 150 4.76 -5.88 -4.85
CA LEU A 150 4.35 -5.20 -3.61
C LEU A 150 5.24 -5.56 -2.44
N ASP A 151 5.75 -6.77 -2.44
CA ASP A 151 6.68 -7.27 -1.44
C ASP A 151 8.10 -7.15 -1.97
N THR A 152 8.99 -6.59 -1.15
CA THR A 152 10.41 -6.53 -1.51
C THR A 152 10.97 -7.93 -1.64
N THR A 153 11.45 -8.26 -2.81
CA THR A 153 12.15 -9.53 -3.07
C THR A 153 13.65 -9.29 -3.03
N VAL A 154 14.36 -10.03 -2.19
CA VAL A 154 15.83 -9.94 -2.08
C VAL A 154 16.46 -11.19 -2.63
N ARG A 155 17.45 -11.04 -3.50
CA ARG A 155 18.19 -12.15 -4.11
C ARG A 155 19.69 -11.94 -4.05
N LYS A 156 20.40 -13.04 -3.88
CA LYS A 156 21.86 -13.05 -4.04
C LYS A 156 22.18 -13.10 -5.52
N VAL A 157 22.94 -12.14 -5.99
CA VAL A 157 23.46 -12.06 -7.36
C VAL A 157 24.98 -12.12 -7.32
N ILE A 158 25.60 -12.75 -8.31
CA ILE A 158 27.04 -12.83 -8.44
C ILE A 158 27.43 -12.36 -9.84
N ILE A 159 28.17 -11.27 -9.90
CA ILE A 159 28.73 -10.73 -11.16
C ILE A 159 30.28 -10.73 -11.01
N GLU A 160 30.98 -11.32 -11.93
CA GLU A 160 32.46 -11.38 -11.92
C GLU A 160 33.07 -11.79 -10.57
N ASN A 161 32.48 -12.80 -9.90
CA ASN A 161 32.86 -13.30 -8.58
C ASN A 161 32.55 -12.34 -7.40
N LEU A 162 31.86 -11.23 -7.62
CA LEU A 162 31.38 -10.32 -6.55
C LEU A 162 29.95 -10.68 -6.16
N PRO A 163 29.73 -11.26 -4.97
CA PRO A 163 28.39 -11.53 -4.47
C PRO A 163 27.80 -10.27 -3.82
N PHE A 164 26.55 -9.96 -4.16
CA PHE A 164 25.79 -8.89 -3.53
C PHE A 164 24.31 -9.28 -3.40
N LEU A 165 23.59 -8.56 -2.57
CA LEU A 165 22.13 -8.72 -2.42
C LEU A 165 21.42 -7.66 -3.28
N LEU A 166 20.60 -8.12 -4.22
CA LEU A 166 19.77 -7.27 -5.06
C LEU A 166 18.33 -7.32 -4.56
N SER A 167 17.76 -6.16 -4.28
CA SER A 167 16.38 -5.99 -3.80
C SER A 167 15.53 -5.34 -4.89
N ASP A 168 14.43 -6.01 -5.29
CA ASP A 168 13.37 -5.39 -6.08
C ASP A 168 12.38 -4.72 -5.14
N THR A 169 12.02 -3.48 -5.44
CA THR A 169 11.16 -2.67 -4.57
C THR A 169 9.85 -2.29 -5.25
N VAL A 170 8.88 -1.87 -4.44
CA VAL A 170 7.61 -1.34 -4.96
C VAL A 170 7.87 -0.15 -5.87
N GLY A 171 7.27 -0.17 -7.05
CA GLY A 171 7.39 0.94 -8.01
C GLY A 171 6.67 2.20 -7.54
N PHE A 172 7.29 3.35 -7.76
CA PHE A 172 6.65 4.64 -7.50
C PHE A 172 5.54 4.94 -8.50
N ILE A 173 4.53 5.70 -8.06
CA ILE A 173 3.53 6.33 -8.92
C ILE A 173 3.42 7.81 -8.57
N ARG A 174 2.95 8.61 -9.51
CA ARG A 174 2.62 10.01 -9.23
C ARG A 174 1.47 10.07 -8.22
N LYS A 175 1.52 11.03 -7.29
CA LYS A 175 0.47 11.27 -6.29
C LYS A 175 0.09 9.97 -5.54
N LEU A 176 1.07 9.27 -4.97
CA LEU A 176 0.81 8.12 -4.12
C LEU A 176 0.00 8.57 -2.89
N PRO A 177 -1.13 7.93 -2.57
CA PRO A 177 -1.91 8.27 -1.38
C PRO A 177 -1.07 8.22 -0.10
N THR A 178 -1.23 9.21 0.78
CA THR A 178 -0.45 9.34 2.02
C THR A 178 -0.64 8.14 2.95
N GLU A 179 -1.83 7.58 2.98
CA GLU A 179 -2.17 6.37 3.75
C GLU A 179 -1.35 5.16 3.30
N LEU A 180 -1.09 5.05 1.98
CA LEU A 180 -0.22 4.01 1.43
C LEU A 180 1.24 4.26 1.76
N VAL A 181 1.74 5.49 1.60
CA VAL A 181 3.13 5.84 1.94
C VAL A 181 3.44 5.44 3.38
N GLU A 182 2.56 5.81 4.32
CA GLU A 182 2.73 5.48 5.74
C GLU A 182 2.68 3.97 5.99
N SER A 183 1.77 3.26 5.31
CA SER A 183 1.62 1.82 5.47
C SER A 183 2.79 1.03 4.86
N PHE A 184 3.39 1.52 3.77
CA PHE A 184 4.53 0.88 3.10
C PHE A 184 5.91 1.38 3.58
N LYS A 185 5.96 2.14 4.66
CA LYS A 185 7.21 2.68 5.20
C LYS A 185 8.25 1.59 5.47
N SER A 186 7.83 0.45 6.01
CA SER A 186 8.72 -0.68 6.29
C SER A 186 9.20 -1.41 5.02
N THR A 187 8.43 -1.36 3.94
CA THR A 187 8.88 -1.90 2.64
C THR A 187 9.96 -1.00 2.02
N LEU A 188 9.90 0.31 2.30
CA LEU A 188 10.93 1.26 1.91
C LEU A 188 12.20 1.18 2.78
N ASP A 189 12.18 0.47 3.90
CA ASP A 189 13.36 0.28 4.74
C ASP A 189 14.48 -0.49 4.01
N GLU A 190 14.15 -1.41 3.09
CA GLU A 190 15.17 -2.06 2.24
C GLU A 190 15.90 -1.05 1.35
N VAL A 191 15.23 0.01 0.90
CA VAL A 191 15.84 1.12 0.15
C VAL A 191 16.73 1.96 1.05
N ARG A 192 16.29 2.22 2.29
CA ARG A 192 17.07 3.01 3.28
C ARG A 192 18.31 2.29 3.77
N GLU A 193 18.27 0.95 3.82
CA GLU A 193 19.36 0.12 4.27
C GLU A 193 20.29 -0.33 3.12
N ALA A 194 19.98 0.05 1.87
CA ALA A 194 20.83 -0.27 0.72
C ALA A 194 22.10 0.56 0.71
N ASP A 195 23.22 -0.09 0.38
CA ASP A 195 24.50 0.58 0.19
C ASP A 195 24.57 1.28 -1.18
N LEU A 196 23.79 0.80 -2.16
CA LEU A 196 23.70 1.35 -3.51
C LEU A 196 22.25 1.36 -3.99
N LEU A 197 21.81 2.47 -4.58
CA LEU A 197 20.53 2.59 -5.26
C LEU A 197 20.73 2.62 -6.77
N VAL A 198 20.01 1.74 -7.47
CA VAL A 198 19.97 1.72 -8.94
C VAL A 198 18.61 2.24 -9.38
N HIS A 199 18.60 3.45 -9.92
CA HIS A 199 17.40 4.08 -10.43
C HIS A 199 17.15 3.67 -11.89
N ILE A 200 16.04 2.98 -12.11
CA ILE A 200 15.60 2.54 -13.44
C ILE A 200 14.64 3.57 -14.00
N VAL A 201 14.95 4.09 -15.17
CA VAL A 201 14.17 5.11 -15.86
C VAL A 201 13.85 4.62 -17.26
N ASP A 202 12.58 4.72 -17.65
CA ASP A 202 12.15 4.52 -19.02
C ASP A 202 12.38 5.82 -19.79
N ILE A 203 13.23 5.78 -20.81
CA ILE A 203 13.58 6.93 -21.65
C ILE A 203 12.70 7.08 -22.90
N SER A 204 11.71 6.17 -23.07
CA SER A 204 10.81 6.19 -24.22
C SER A 204 9.64 7.17 -24.07
N HIS A 205 9.52 7.84 -22.92
CA HIS A 205 8.47 8.80 -22.59
C HIS A 205 9.02 10.13 -22.17
#